data_2096cd7f57fbc7edf70c8e9b6419576b
#
_entry.id   2096cd7f57fbc7edf70c8e9b6419576b
#
_cell.length_a   1.000
_cell.length_b   1.000
_cell.length_c   1.000
_cell.angle_alpha   90.00
_cell.angle_beta   90.00
_cell.angle_gamma   90.00
#
_symmetry.space_group_name_H-M   'P 1'
#
loop_
_entity.id
_entity.type
_entity.pdbx_description
1 polymer ?
#
loop_
_entity_poly.entity_id
_entity_poly.type
_entity_poly.pdbx_seq_one_letter_code
_entity_poly.pdbx_strand_id
1 'polypeptide(L)'
;MAILGLSPYTWVMIAFLMLLVLVLILGDIGGIDFDHDISPDVDLGLSPLSLPIVASFGTSFGGFGTIFETVGFGPIVTPILAAVFAVLVSGGLYVVMLNLFVKSQAETRVDLATLVGYKGQVMIPIRPGQPGQIVVVTEARGRTLLQAISDDVVGTDEHVVVDSIVGNSVKVHKI
;
A
#
# COMPACT_ATOMS: atom_id res chain seq x y z
N MET A 1 34.06 1.53 24.03
CA MET A 1 34.34 0.14 24.46
C MET A 1 33.76 -0.80 23.42
N ALA A 2 34.57 -1.57 22.73
CA ALA A 2 34.12 -2.59 21.79
C ALA A 2 33.70 -3.84 22.58
N ILE A 3 32.47 -4.27 22.49
CA ILE A 3 32.01 -5.54 23.05
C ILE A 3 32.28 -6.63 22.00
N LEU A 4 33.00 -7.66 22.36
CA LEU A 4 33.45 -8.73 21.44
C LEU A 4 34.25 -8.23 20.22
N GLY A 5 34.98 -7.11 20.33
CA GLY A 5 35.76 -6.53 19.23
C GLY A 5 34.96 -5.79 18.17
N LEU A 6 33.63 -5.69 18.31
CA LEU A 6 32.75 -4.98 17.41
C LEU A 6 32.45 -3.57 17.95
N SER A 7 32.26 -2.61 17.03
CA SER A 7 31.86 -1.26 17.42
C SER A 7 30.39 -1.24 17.91
N PRO A 8 30.02 -0.25 18.74
CA PRO A 8 28.64 -0.06 19.17
C PRO A 8 27.66 0.08 17.97
N TYR A 9 28.11 0.72 16.91
CA TYR A 9 27.31 0.90 15.69
C TYR A 9 27.04 -0.43 14.98
N THR A 10 28.01 -1.35 14.96
CA THR A 10 27.83 -2.70 14.39
C THR A 10 26.76 -3.48 15.14
N TRP A 11 26.70 -3.36 16.46
CA TRP A 11 25.64 -3.99 17.25
C TRP A 11 24.26 -3.41 16.96
N VAL A 12 24.16 -2.09 16.80
CA VAL A 12 22.93 -1.43 16.38
C VAL A 12 22.50 -1.92 15.00
N MET A 13 23.43 -1.96 14.05
CA MET A 13 23.14 -2.48 12.70
C MET A 13 22.60 -3.91 12.75
N ILE A 14 23.23 -4.81 13.47
CA ILE A 14 22.81 -6.23 13.56
C ILE A 14 21.43 -6.33 14.20
N ALA A 15 21.19 -5.61 15.30
CA ALA A 15 19.90 -5.65 16.00
C ALA A 15 18.74 -5.16 15.11
N PHE A 16 18.92 -4.05 14.41
CA PHE A 16 17.89 -3.51 13.52
C PHE A 16 17.76 -4.30 12.21
N LEU A 17 18.84 -4.89 11.72
CA LEU A 17 18.80 -5.81 10.58
C LEU A 17 17.98 -7.08 10.94
N MET A 18 18.21 -7.66 12.11
CA MET A 18 17.42 -8.78 12.58
C MET A 18 15.95 -8.41 12.76
N LEU A 19 15.67 -7.21 13.27
CA LEU A 19 14.31 -6.69 13.39
C LEU A 19 13.66 -6.55 12.01
N LEU A 20 14.38 -6.02 11.03
CA LEU A 20 13.89 -5.84 9.67
C LEU A 20 13.57 -7.19 9.02
N VAL A 21 14.45 -8.17 9.15
CA VAL A 21 14.22 -9.55 8.66
C VAL A 21 13.02 -10.18 9.36
N LEU A 22 12.90 -9.99 10.68
CA LEU A 22 11.77 -10.50 11.45
C LEU A 22 10.44 -9.91 10.98
N VAL A 23 10.39 -8.59 10.77
CA VAL A 23 9.21 -7.89 10.24
C VAL A 23 8.83 -8.42 8.86
N LEU A 24 9.82 -8.65 7.99
CA LEU A 24 9.60 -9.15 6.65
C LEU A 24 9.01 -10.58 6.66
N ILE A 25 9.55 -11.46 7.52
CA ILE A 25 9.06 -12.84 7.67
C ILE A 25 7.66 -12.88 8.29
N LEU A 26 7.42 -12.11 9.35
CA LEU A 26 6.12 -12.10 10.05
C LEU A 26 5.05 -11.39 9.23
N GLY A 27 5.39 -10.33 8.50
CA GLY A 27 4.47 -9.61 7.62
C GLY A 27 3.97 -10.50 6.47
N ASP A 28 4.84 -11.33 5.89
CA ASP A 28 4.47 -12.24 4.80
C ASP A 28 3.66 -13.46 5.28
N ILE A 29 4.00 -14.01 6.44
CA ILE A 29 3.38 -15.26 6.97
C ILE A 29 2.12 -14.97 7.79
N GLY A 30 2.03 -13.83 8.46
CA GLY A 30 1.06 -13.59 9.53
C GLY A 30 -0.11 -12.69 9.17
N GLY A 31 -0.09 -11.98 8.04
CA GLY A 31 -1.08 -10.92 7.81
C GLY A 31 -1.14 -9.91 8.98
N ILE A 32 -0.05 -9.83 9.75
CA ILE A 32 0.04 -8.93 10.90
C ILE A 32 0.35 -7.55 10.32
N ASP A 33 -0.67 -6.71 10.24
CA ASP A 33 -0.51 -5.29 9.97
C ASP A 33 0.25 -4.66 11.14
N PHE A 34 1.57 -4.53 10.99
CA PHE A 34 2.41 -3.79 11.93
C PHE A 34 2.19 -2.26 11.85
N ASP A 35 1.23 -1.84 11.04
CA ASP A 35 0.76 -0.46 10.94
C ASP A 35 -0.26 -0.14 12.05
N HIS A 36 0.09 -0.45 13.31
CA HIS A 36 -0.70 0.03 14.44
C HIS A 36 -0.49 1.54 14.60
N ASP A 37 -1.53 2.26 14.24
CA ASP A 37 -1.86 3.66 14.47
C ASP A 37 -1.01 4.40 15.50
N ILE A 38 -0.01 5.14 15.04
CA ILE A 38 0.58 6.23 15.84
C ILE A 38 0.12 7.61 15.32
N SER A 39 -0.66 7.65 14.25
CA SER A 39 -1.26 8.90 13.76
C SER A 39 -2.65 8.66 13.15
N PRO A 40 -3.69 9.34 13.68
CA PRO A 40 -5.07 9.18 13.21
C PRO A 40 -5.39 9.81 11.85
N ASP A 41 -4.43 10.46 11.18
CA ASP A 41 -4.71 11.30 10.02
C ASP A 41 -4.11 10.83 8.68
N VAL A 42 -3.51 9.64 8.60
CA VAL A 42 -2.99 9.14 7.32
C VAL A 42 -3.69 7.83 6.95
N ASP A 43 -4.77 7.95 6.21
CA ASP A 43 -5.63 6.89 5.66
C ASP A 43 -4.93 5.91 4.67
N LEU A 44 -3.59 5.94 4.58
CA LEU A 44 -2.81 5.16 3.62
C LEU A 44 -2.06 3.96 4.21
N GLY A 45 -2.20 3.69 5.53
CA GLY A 45 -1.50 2.57 6.18
C GLY A 45 0.04 2.69 6.20
N LEU A 46 0.61 3.79 5.68
CA LEU A 46 2.03 4.05 5.62
C LEU A 46 2.39 5.24 6.50
N SER A 47 2.71 4.96 7.75
CA SER A 47 3.29 5.96 8.64
C SER A 47 4.81 6.07 8.40
N PRO A 48 5.40 7.29 8.42
CA PRO A 48 6.85 7.45 8.42
C PRO A 48 7.53 6.83 9.66
N LEU A 49 6.75 6.47 10.68
CA LEU A 49 7.18 5.74 11.87
C LEU A 49 6.80 4.25 11.83
N SER A 50 6.40 3.72 10.67
CA SER A 50 6.13 2.29 10.53
C SER A 50 7.37 1.46 10.87
N LEU A 51 7.15 0.28 11.42
CA LEU A 51 8.23 -0.59 11.90
C LEU A 51 9.30 -0.89 10.83
N PRO A 52 8.96 -1.13 9.54
CA PRO A 52 9.96 -1.29 8.48
C PRO A 52 10.83 -0.04 8.26
N ILE A 53 10.25 1.16 8.34
CA ILE A 53 11.00 2.42 8.16
C ILE A 53 11.94 2.65 9.34
N VAL A 54 11.47 2.42 10.56
CA VAL A 54 12.30 2.53 11.78
C VAL A 54 13.43 1.49 11.77
N ALA A 55 13.15 0.25 11.35
CA ALA A 55 14.16 -0.79 11.22
C ALA A 55 15.20 -0.45 10.15
N SER A 56 14.78 0.10 9.01
CA SER A 56 15.67 0.59 7.95
C SER A 56 16.54 1.75 8.43
N PHE A 57 15.97 2.70 9.18
CA PHE A 57 16.73 3.79 9.79
C PHE A 57 17.82 3.26 10.73
N GLY A 58 17.47 2.38 11.67
CA GLY A 58 18.42 1.81 12.63
C GLY A 58 19.52 0.99 11.98
N THR A 59 19.19 0.19 10.96
CA THR A 59 20.16 -0.58 10.18
C THR A 59 21.12 0.34 9.45
N SER A 60 20.61 1.38 8.78
CA SER A 60 21.42 2.37 8.05
C SER A 60 22.29 3.19 8.99
N PHE A 61 21.74 3.63 10.12
CA PHE A 61 22.50 4.35 11.15
C PHE A 61 23.69 3.56 11.68
N GLY A 62 23.44 2.28 12.01
CA GLY A 62 24.51 1.39 12.47
C GLY A 62 25.54 1.10 11.38
N GLY A 63 25.10 0.88 10.13
CA GLY A 63 25.98 0.64 8.99
C GLY A 63 26.88 1.83 8.67
N PHE A 64 26.31 3.01 8.49
CA PHE A 64 27.08 4.24 8.24
C PHE A 64 27.94 4.62 9.45
N GLY A 65 27.44 4.43 10.68
CA GLY A 65 28.21 4.67 11.89
C GLY A 65 29.48 3.81 11.94
N THR A 66 29.37 2.52 11.60
CA THR A 66 30.53 1.62 11.51
C THR A 66 31.52 2.07 10.43
N ILE A 67 31.03 2.48 9.26
CA ILE A 67 31.88 2.98 8.17
C ILE A 67 32.66 4.25 8.60
N PHE A 68 31.94 5.24 9.14
CA PHE A 68 32.53 6.51 9.53
C PHE A 68 33.52 6.38 10.72
N GLU A 69 33.22 5.46 11.64
CA GLU A 69 34.16 5.12 12.71
C GLU A 69 35.45 4.49 12.18
N THR A 70 35.36 3.57 11.21
CA THR A 70 36.54 2.93 10.59
C THR A 70 37.36 3.89 9.74
N VAL A 71 36.73 4.89 9.11
CA VAL A 71 37.42 5.95 8.38
C VAL A 71 38.11 6.92 9.31
N GLY A 72 37.76 6.92 10.63
CA GLY A 72 38.47 7.72 11.63
C GLY A 72 37.82 9.07 11.93
N PHE A 73 36.52 9.23 11.61
CA PHE A 73 35.76 10.39 12.07
C PHE A 73 35.65 10.39 13.60
N GLY A 74 35.69 11.57 14.19
CA GLY A 74 35.66 11.72 15.66
C GLY A 74 34.30 11.30 16.27
N PRO A 75 34.26 11.07 17.59
CA PRO A 75 33.09 10.49 18.28
C PRO A 75 31.84 11.38 18.24
N ILE A 76 31.96 12.67 17.90
CA ILE A 76 30.82 13.58 17.74
C ILE A 76 30.35 13.60 16.28
N VAL A 77 31.27 13.58 15.32
CA VAL A 77 30.98 13.71 13.90
C VAL A 77 30.34 12.41 13.34
N THR A 78 30.86 11.26 13.78
CA THR A 78 30.37 9.94 13.37
C THR A 78 28.85 9.77 13.54
N PRO A 79 28.25 9.98 14.73
CA PRO A 79 26.80 9.78 14.90
C PRO A 79 25.97 10.81 14.11
N ILE A 80 26.47 12.04 13.96
CA ILE A 80 25.76 13.08 13.20
C ILE A 80 25.69 12.70 11.72
N LEU A 81 26.80 12.33 11.11
CA LEU A 81 26.84 11.89 9.72
C LEU A 81 26.03 10.61 9.54
N ALA A 82 26.18 9.63 10.44
CA ALA A 82 25.39 8.40 10.38
C ALA A 82 23.88 8.67 10.42
N ALA A 83 23.43 9.59 11.29
CA ALA A 83 22.03 9.98 11.37
C ALA A 83 21.52 10.65 10.07
N VAL A 84 22.30 11.57 9.49
CA VAL A 84 21.93 12.23 8.23
C VAL A 84 21.77 11.20 7.11
N PHE A 85 22.72 10.29 6.94
CA PHE A 85 22.61 9.26 5.90
C PHE A 85 21.50 8.26 6.19
N ALA A 86 21.26 7.91 7.45
CA ALA A 86 20.14 7.06 7.84
C ALA A 86 18.78 7.68 7.50
N VAL A 87 18.61 8.99 7.74
CA VAL A 87 17.40 9.73 7.34
C VAL A 87 17.21 9.74 5.82
N LEU A 88 18.30 9.94 5.06
CA LEU A 88 18.22 9.92 3.60
C LEU A 88 17.80 8.54 3.07
N VAL A 89 18.36 7.46 3.62
CA VAL A 89 18.01 6.09 3.19
C VAL A 89 16.60 5.73 3.59
N SER A 90 16.21 5.93 4.86
CA SER A 90 14.87 5.59 5.34
C SER A 90 13.79 6.48 4.72
N GLY A 91 14.08 7.77 4.52
CA GLY A 91 13.20 8.70 3.82
C GLY A 91 13.03 8.34 2.34
N GLY A 92 14.11 7.95 1.68
CA GLY A 92 14.06 7.42 0.31
C GLY A 92 13.21 6.17 0.19
N LEU A 93 13.36 5.22 1.12
CA LEU A 93 12.54 4.01 1.18
C LEU A 93 11.05 4.35 1.39
N TYR A 94 10.75 5.30 2.29
CA TYR A 94 9.40 5.77 2.52
C TYR A 94 8.75 6.35 1.25
N VAL A 95 9.46 7.21 0.53
CA VAL A 95 8.97 7.79 -0.74
C VAL A 95 8.74 6.70 -1.80
N VAL A 96 9.63 5.72 -1.91
CA VAL A 96 9.44 4.58 -2.83
C VAL A 96 8.20 3.79 -2.45
N MET A 97 8.01 3.47 -1.18
CA MET A 97 6.81 2.77 -0.69
C MET A 97 5.53 3.55 -0.99
N LEU A 98 5.50 4.86 -0.69
CA LEU A 98 4.35 5.71 -1.03
C LEU A 98 4.01 5.63 -2.51
N ASN A 99 5.00 5.76 -3.40
CA ASN A 99 4.76 5.71 -4.84
C ASN A 99 4.23 4.36 -5.31
N LEU A 100 4.74 3.25 -4.74
CA LEU A 100 4.25 1.91 -5.06
C LEU A 100 2.81 1.72 -4.61
N PHE A 101 2.47 2.14 -3.38
CA PHE A 101 1.12 2.02 -2.85
C PHE A 101 0.11 2.89 -3.60
N VAL A 102 0.44 4.16 -3.86
CA VAL A 102 -0.44 5.05 -4.62
C VAL A 102 -0.72 4.51 -6.02
N LYS A 103 0.29 3.97 -6.71
CA LYS A 103 0.10 3.35 -8.03
C LYS A 103 -0.75 2.08 -7.94
N SER A 104 -0.50 1.21 -6.97
CA SER A 104 -1.27 -0.03 -6.79
C SER A 104 -2.75 0.26 -6.48
N GLN A 105 -3.05 1.28 -5.70
CA GLN A 105 -4.43 1.69 -5.41
C GLN A 105 -5.12 2.35 -6.61
N ALA A 106 -4.38 3.12 -7.41
CA ALA A 106 -4.93 3.74 -8.63
C ALA A 106 -5.34 2.70 -9.67
N GLU A 107 -4.60 1.59 -9.79
CA GLU A 107 -4.96 0.49 -10.70
C GLU A 107 -6.16 -0.34 -10.21
N THR A 108 -6.45 -0.33 -8.91
CA THR A 108 -7.60 -1.06 -8.34
C THR A 108 -8.91 -0.27 -8.51
N ARG A 109 -8.87 1.05 -8.67
CA ARG A 109 -10.06 1.82 -9.03
C ARG A 109 -10.44 1.50 -10.47
N VAL A 110 -11.58 0.80 -10.63
CA VAL A 110 -12.23 0.66 -11.93
C VAL A 110 -12.54 2.08 -12.38
N ASP A 111 -11.92 2.51 -13.48
CA ASP A 111 -12.37 3.74 -14.13
C ASP A 111 -13.75 3.45 -14.74
N LEU A 112 -14.78 3.72 -13.93
CA LEU A 112 -16.17 3.47 -14.31
C LEU A 112 -16.49 4.17 -15.63
N ALA A 113 -15.79 5.28 -15.94
CA ALA A 113 -16.00 6.02 -17.18
C ALA A 113 -15.70 5.17 -18.43
N THR A 114 -14.80 4.21 -18.33
CA THR A 114 -14.47 3.31 -19.46
C THR A 114 -15.53 2.24 -19.69
N LEU A 115 -16.46 2.05 -18.75
CA LEU A 115 -17.46 0.99 -18.82
C LEU A 115 -18.77 1.42 -19.49
N VAL A 116 -18.94 2.68 -19.81
CA VAL A 116 -20.11 3.18 -20.55
C VAL A 116 -20.18 2.51 -21.91
N GLY A 117 -21.34 1.93 -22.26
CA GLY A 117 -21.57 1.16 -23.49
C GLY A 117 -21.22 -0.34 -23.37
N TYR A 118 -20.61 -0.78 -22.29
CA TYR A 118 -20.34 -2.22 -22.09
C TYR A 118 -21.61 -2.98 -21.73
N LYS A 119 -21.67 -4.23 -22.18
CA LYS A 119 -22.76 -5.16 -21.84
C LYS A 119 -22.42 -5.86 -20.52
N GLY A 120 -23.42 -5.99 -19.68
CA GLY A 120 -23.34 -6.72 -18.42
C GLY A 120 -24.47 -7.71 -18.24
N GLN A 121 -24.29 -8.65 -17.33
CA GLN A 121 -25.32 -9.61 -16.90
C GLN A 121 -25.68 -9.32 -15.45
N VAL A 122 -26.98 -9.29 -15.16
CA VAL A 122 -27.49 -9.01 -13.82
C VAL A 122 -27.33 -10.25 -12.94
N MET A 123 -26.61 -10.08 -11.84
CA MET A 123 -26.44 -11.12 -10.81
C MET A 123 -27.42 -10.96 -9.65
N ILE A 124 -27.65 -9.73 -9.22
CA ILE A 124 -28.64 -9.38 -8.20
C ILE A 124 -29.66 -8.47 -8.87
N PRO A 125 -30.97 -8.81 -8.79
CA PRO A 125 -32.00 -8.06 -9.50
C PRO A 125 -32.01 -6.59 -9.09
N ILE A 126 -32.27 -5.74 -10.07
CA ILE A 126 -32.32 -4.28 -9.90
C ILE A 126 -33.79 -3.87 -9.85
N ARG A 127 -34.14 -3.01 -8.91
CA ARG A 127 -35.48 -2.41 -8.81
C ARG A 127 -35.38 -0.90 -8.66
N PRO A 128 -36.34 -0.12 -9.12
CA PRO A 128 -36.40 1.31 -8.90
C PRO A 128 -36.20 1.64 -7.41
N GLY A 129 -35.14 2.41 -7.08
CA GLY A 129 -34.79 2.76 -5.71
C GLY A 129 -34.00 1.69 -4.91
N GLN A 130 -33.79 0.50 -5.48
CA GLN A 130 -32.94 -0.54 -4.89
C GLN A 130 -31.83 -0.91 -5.86
N PRO A 131 -30.56 -0.62 -5.54
CA PRO A 131 -29.45 -1.01 -6.37
C PRO A 131 -29.26 -2.52 -6.38
N GLY A 132 -28.97 -3.08 -7.56
CA GLY A 132 -28.58 -4.47 -7.74
C GLY A 132 -27.08 -4.58 -8.08
N GLN A 133 -26.70 -5.75 -8.61
CA GLN A 133 -25.31 -6.00 -9.05
C GLN A 133 -25.31 -6.61 -10.46
N ILE A 134 -24.37 -6.13 -11.26
CA ILE A 134 -24.10 -6.65 -12.59
C ILE A 134 -22.64 -7.12 -12.71
N VAL A 135 -22.41 -8.09 -13.57
CA VAL A 135 -21.08 -8.49 -14.02
C VAL A 135 -20.85 -7.93 -15.40
N VAL A 136 -19.79 -7.16 -15.55
CA VAL A 136 -19.31 -6.69 -16.84
C VAL A 136 -17.99 -7.42 -17.14
N VAL A 137 -17.84 -7.93 -18.36
CA VAL A 137 -16.58 -8.57 -18.81
C VAL A 137 -15.81 -7.56 -19.65
N THR A 138 -14.63 -7.20 -19.18
CA THR A 138 -13.71 -6.32 -19.91
C THR A 138 -12.45 -7.08 -20.31
N GLU A 139 -11.87 -6.76 -21.46
CA GLU A 139 -10.62 -7.38 -21.93
C GLU A 139 -9.44 -7.12 -20.99
N ALA A 140 -9.42 -5.95 -20.34
CA ALA A 140 -8.33 -5.54 -19.46
C ALA A 140 -8.36 -6.20 -18.07
N ARG A 141 -9.55 -6.59 -17.54
CA ARG A 141 -9.72 -7.03 -16.14
C ARG A 141 -10.58 -8.30 -15.98
N GLY A 142 -11.07 -8.86 -17.05
CA GLY A 142 -11.95 -10.01 -16.98
C GLY A 142 -13.34 -9.65 -16.38
N ARG A 143 -13.84 -10.48 -15.46
CA ARG A 143 -15.14 -10.30 -14.82
C ARG A 143 -15.07 -9.30 -13.68
N THR A 144 -15.81 -8.19 -13.80
CA THR A 144 -15.88 -7.15 -12.77
C THR A 144 -17.30 -7.02 -12.27
N LEU A 145 -17.52 -7.11 -10.96
CA LEU A 145 -18.79 -6.88 -10.27
C LEU A 145 -18.98 -5.39 -10.03
N LEU A 146 -20.13 -4.85 -10.44
CA LEU A 146 -20.47 -3.44 -10.30
C LEU A 146 -21.85 -3.31 -9.67
N GLN A 147 -22.02 -2.29 -8.82
CA GLN A 147 -23.33 -1.89 -8.33
C GLN A 147 -24.07 -1.14 -9.45
N ALA A 148 -25.29 -1.57 -9.73
CA ALA A 148 -26.10 -1.01 -10.81
C ALA A 148 -27.46 -0.52 -10.32
N ILE A 149 -27.92 0.56 -10.93
CA ILE A 149 -29.25 1.13 -10.75
C ILE A 149 -29.96 1.20 -12.09
N SER A 150 -31.28 1.01 -12.08
CA SER A 150 -32.13 1.15 -13.26
C SER A 150 -33.45 1.81 -12.87
N ASP A 151 -34.07 2.51 -13.82
CA ASP A 151 -35.40 3.04 -13.65
C ASP A 151 -36.45 1.92 -13.82
N ASP A 152 -36.10 0.83 -14.48
CA ASP A 152 -36.94 -0.35 -14.72
C ASP A 152 -36.54 -1.51 -13.79
N VAL A 153 -37.46 -2.46 -13.64
CA VAL A 153 -37.20 -3.72 -12.95
C VAL A 153 -36.43 -4.64 -13.89
N VAL A 154 -35.23 -5.02 -13.50
CA VAL A 154 -34.38 -5.96 -14.25
C VAL A 154 -34.15 -7.21 -13.41
N GLY A 155 -34.52 -8.36 -13.95
CA GLY A 155 -34.38 -9.66 -13.28
C GLY A 155 -32.97 -10.20 -13.31
N THR A 156 -32.71 -11.26 -12.54
CA THR A 156 -31.46 -12.01 -12.57
C THR A 156 -31.26 -12.64 -13.94
N ASP A 157 -29.97 -12.73 -14.37
CA ASP A 157 -29.54 -13.28 -15.65
C ASP A 157 -29.92 -12.46 -16.90
N GLU A 158 -30.61 -11.34 -16.73
CA GLU A 158 -30.93 -10.45 -17.84
C GLU A 158 -29.68 -9.67 -18.28
N HIS A 159 -29.63 -9.37 -19.60
CA HIS A 159 -28.55 -8.58 -20.17
C HIS A 159 -28.90 -7.09 -20.14
N VAL A 160 -27.93 -6.28 -19.78
CA VAL A 160 -28.05 -4.82 -19.67
C VAL A 160 -26.86 -4.12 -20.32
N VAL A 161 -27.05 -2.85 -20.66
CA VAL A 161 -25.97 -1.96 -21.12
C VAL A 161 -25.77 -0.85 -20.09
N VAL A 162 -24.52 -0.48 -19.87
CA VAL A 162 -24.16 0.64 -19.00
C VAL A 162 -24.37 1.96 -19.76
N ASP A 163 -25.25 2.80 -19.29
CA ASP A 163 -25.56 4.10 -19.90
C ASP A 163 -24.70 5.22 -19.35
N SER A 164 -24.60 5.28 -18.04
CA SER A 164 -23.92 6.38 -17.36
C SER A 164 -23.49 5.97 -15.96
N ILE A 165 -22.68 6.83 -15.35
CA ILE A 165 -22.17 6.64 -14.00
C ILE A 165 -22.90 7.57 -13.06
N VAL A 166 -23.36 7.03 -11.93
CA VAL A 166 -24.03 7.79 -10.87
C VAL A 166 -23.32 7.52 -9.54
N GLY A 167 -22.40 8.40 -9.16
CA GLY A 167 -21.57 8.23 -7.97
C GLY A 167 -20.65 7.00 -8.08
N ASN A 168 -20.86 6.00 -7.24
CA ASN A 168 -20.12 4.72 -7.24
C ASN A 168 -20.89 3.58 -7.91
N SER A 169 -22.01 3.87 -8.56
CA SER A 169 -22.89 2.91 -9.24
C SER A 169 -22.98 3.23 -10.73
N VAL A 170 -23.32 2.25 -11.54
CA VAL A 170 -23.60 2.43 -12.96
C VAL A 170 -25.12 2.42 -13.21
N LYS A 171 -25.61 3.35 -14.03
CA LYS A 171 -26.98 3.31 -14.51
C LYS A 171 -27.05 2.44 -15.74
N VAL A 172 -28.02 1.52 -15.76
CA VAL A 172 -28.16 0.53 -16.83
C VAL A 172 -29.57 0.48 -17.36
N HIS A 173 -29.72 0.09 -18.63
CA HIS A 173 -31.00 -0.27 -19.21
C HIS A 173 -30.98 -1.69 -19.77
N LYS A 174 -32.15 -2.32 -19.86
CA LYS A 174 -32.34 -3.66 -20.41
C LYS A 174 -32.19 -3.63 -21.94
N ILE A 175 -31.50 -4.66 -22.49
CA ILE A 175 -31.39 -4.90 -23.93
C ILE A 175 -32.54 -5.80 -24.38
#